data_72b9250c5189cca11a6e7a626b15923c
#
_entry.id   72b9250c5189cca11a6e7a626b15923c
#
_cell.length_a   1.000
_cell.length_b   1.000
_cell.length_c   1.000
_cell.angle_alpha   90.00
_cell.angle_beta   90.00
_cell.angle_gamma   90.00
#
_symmetry.space_group_name_H-M   'P 1'
#
loop_
_entity.id
_entity.type
_entity.pdbx_description
1 polymer ?
#
loop_
_entity_poly.entity_id
_entity_poly.type
_entity_poly.pdbx_seq_one_letter_code
_entity_poly.pdbx_strand_id
1 'polypeptide(L)'
;MRRTVRKITIAFLLSLPLFLPGSSLFSQLAAANRPELDHTTVFVRDLPKSVEFYEKVVGLERIPDPFKDGLHIWFRSGAHQQLHVVGGATETARHDIDVHSAFRVASLPDFMTHLDQMQVKYRNFKGDGKISARPDGVRQIYFQDPDGYWIEVNDDKY
;
A
#
# COMPACT_ATOMS: atom_id res chain seq x y z
N MET A 1 -47.49 79.81 12.01
CA MET A 1 -46.51 79.09 11.17
C MET A 1 -46.29 77.69 11.72
N ARG A 2 -46.84 76.65 11.08
CA ARG A 2 -46.64 75.22 11.49
C ARG A 2 -45.56 74.63 10.57
N ARG A 3 -44.42 74.23 11.11
CA ARG A 3 -43.34 73.54 10.38
C ARG A 3 -43.68 72.00 10.30
N THR A 4 -43.89 71.53 9.09
CA THR A 4 -44.06 70.10 8.79
C THR A 4 -42.70 69.42 8.76
N VAL A 5 -42.42 68.47 9.67
CA VAL A 5 -41.22 67.68 9.67
C VAL A 5 -41.45 66.42 8.81
N ARG A 6 -40.75 66.32 7.69
CA ARG A 6 -40.75 65.10 6.85
C ARG A 6 -39.86 64.03 7.48
N LYS A 7 -40.45 62.89 7.82
CA LYS A 7 -39.71 61.69 8.23
C LYS A 7 -39.09 61.01 6.99
N ILE A 8 -37.79 60.92 6.93
CA ILE A 8 -37.06 60.16 5.92
C ILE A 8 -36.92 58.74 6.47
N THR A 9 -37.58 57.78 5.83
CA THR A 9 -37.40 56.33 6.12
C THR A 9 -36.25 55.82 5.28
N ILE A 10 -35.12 55.50 5.91
CA ILE A 10 -33.99 54.85 5.28
C ILE A 10 -34.25 53.35 5.27
N ALA A 11 -34.49 52.75 4.09
CA ALA A 11 -34.56 51.32 3.93
C ALA A 11 -33.16 50.74 3.88
N PHE A 12 -32.82 49.95 4.91
CA PHE A 12 -31.58 49.16 4.91
C PHE A 12 -31.83 47.90 4.01
N LEU A 13 -31.24 47.88 2.83
CA LEU A 13 -31.11 46.67 2.02
C LEU A 13 -30.08 45.75 2.66
N LEU A 14 -30.51 44.72 3.37
CA LEU A 14 -29.67 43.61 3.77
C LEU A 14 -29.27 42.80 2.51
N SER A 15 -28.05 43.01 2.05
CA SER A 15 -27.44 42.13 1.06
C SER A 15 -27.01 40.82 1.75
N LEU A 16 -27.81 39.75 1.54
CA LEU A 16 -27.43 38.40 1.93
C LEU A 16 -26.28 37.93 1.02
N PRO A 17 -25.12 37.49 1.55
CA PRO A 17 -24.08 36.91 0.71
C PRO A 17 -24.58 35.58 0.15
N LEU A 18 -24.64 35.50 -1.17
CA LEU A 18 -24.92 34.27 -1.90
C LEU A 18 -23.73 33.32 -1.73
N PHE A 19 -23.80 32.42 -0.75
CA PHE A 19 -22.83 31.32 -0.61
C PHE A 19 -23.06 30.35 -1.77
N LEU A 20 -22.26 30.48 -2.83
CA LEU A 20 -22.18 29.47 -3.89
C LEU A 20 -21.45 28.24 -3.34
N PRO A 21 -22.03 27.03 -3.41
CA PRO A 21 -21.34 25.80 -3.02
C PRO A 21 -20.32 25.41 -4.11
N GLY A 22 -19.21 26.18 -4.21
CA GLY A 22 -18.16 25.90 -5.19
C GLY A 22 -17.17 24.82 -4.77
N SER A 23 -17.21 24.35 -3.51
CA SER A 23 -16.19 23.45 -2.97
C SER A 23 -16.45 21.96 -3.22
N SER A 24 -17.66 21.55 -3.61
CA SER A 24 -17.97 20.12 -3.76
C SER A 24 -17.54 19.52 -5.10
N LEU A 25 -17.55 20.31 -6.18
CA LEU A 25 -17.18 19.82 -7.53
C LEU A 25 -15.66 19.58 -7.67
N PHE A 26 -14.84 20.45 -7.12
CA PHE A 26 -13.39 20.25 -7.11
C PHE A 26 -12.96 19.06 -6.24
N SER A 27 -13.66 18.83 -5.12
CA SER A 27 -13.40 17.67 -4.26
C SER A 27 -13.80 16.35 -4.91
N GLN A 28 -14.89 16.30 -5.69
CA GLN A 28 -15.30 15.09 -6.40
C GLN A 28 -14.39 14.75 -7.58
N LEU A 29 -13.97 15.74 -8.36
CA LEU A 29 -13.02 15.52 -9.46
C LEU A 29 -11.64 15.08 -8.93
N ALA A 30 -11.17 15.64 -7.82
CA ALA A 30 -9.94 15.22 -7.16
C ALA A 30 -10.04 13.79 -6.61
N ALA A 31 -11.20 13.35 -6.11
CA ALA A 31 -11.41 11.97 -5.64
C ALA A 31 -11.40 10.96 -6.79
N ALA A 32 -12.00 11.30 -7.94
CA ALA A 32 -12.04 10.43 -9.12
C ALA A 32 -10.66 10.23 -9.79
N ASN A 33 -9.71 11.14 -9.54
CA ASN A 33 -8.35 11.09 -10.10
C ASN A 33 -7.27 10.83 -9.03
N ARG A 34 -7.63 10.31 -7.86
CA ARG A 34 -6.61 9.92 -6.88
C ARG A 34 -5.83 8.74 -7.42
N PRO A 35 -4.48 8.81 -7.42
CA PRO A 35 -3.68 7.65 -7.78
C PRO A 35 -3.86 6.55 -6.73
N GLU A 36 -3.97 5.32 -7.21
CA GLU A 36 -3.99 4.11 -6.40
C GLU A 36 -2.73 3.30 -6.70
N LEU A 37 -2.25 2.54 -5.72
CA LEU A 37 -1.13 1.64 -5.95
C LEU A 37 -1.60 0.51 -6.88
N ASP A 38 -1.00 0.43 -8.06
CA ASP A 38 -1.29 -0.60 -9.06
C ASP A 38 -0.38 -1.82 -8.86
N HIS A 39 0.93 -1.60 -8.84
CA HIS A 39 1.89 -2.68 -8.65
C HIS A 39 3.17 -2.22 -7.96
N THR A 40 3.93 -3.20 -7.47
CA THR A 40 5.33 -3.06 -7.06
C THR A 40 6.19 -3.97 -7.92
N THR A 41 7.47 -3.64 -8.07
CA THR A 41 8.40 -4.45 -8.87
C THR A 41 9.63 -4.80 -8.06
N VAL A 42 10.07 -6.05 -8.17
CA VAL A 42 11.38 -6.52 -7.70
C VAL A 42 12.23 -6.93 -8.90
N PHE A 43 13.50 -6.50 -8.91
CA PHE A 43 14.45 -6.84 -9.97
C PHE A 43 15.44 -7.86 -9.44
N VAL A 44 15.40 -9.08 -9.98
CA VAL A 44 16.01 -10.27 -9.40
C VAL A 44 17.09 -10.89 -10.29
N ARG A 45 18.07 -11.52 -9.68
CA ARG A 45 19.17 -12.19 -10.41
C ARG A 45 18.77 -13.57 -10.94
N ASP A 46 18.08 -14.35 -10.12
CA ASP A 46 17.64 -15.70 -10.43
C ASP A 46 16.09 -15.70 -10.48
N LEU A 47 15.55 -15.41 -11.66
CA LEU A 47 14.11 -15.34 -11.85
C LEU A 47 13.38 -16.63 -11.44
N PRO A 48 13.79 -17.85 -11.84
CA PRO A 48 13.15 -19.09 -11.39
C PRO A 48 13.10 -19.23 -9.86
N LYS A 49 14.19 -18.95 -9.17
CA LYS A 49 14.28 -19.02 -7.71
C LYS A 49 13.37 -18.02 -7.03
N SER A 50 13.31 -16.78 -7.51
CA SER A 50 12.44 -15.76 -6.94
C SER A 50 10.98 -16.05 -7.23
N VAL A 51 10.65 -16.56 -8.43
CA VAL A 51 9.29 -17.01 -8.77
C VAL A 51 8.83 -18.12 -7.82
N GLU A 52 9.65 -19.16 -7.63
CA GLU A 52 9.33 -20.25 -6.68
C GLU A 52 9.12 -19.72 -5.25
N PHE A 53 9.94 -18.75 -4.82
CA PHE A 53 9.81 -18.13 -3.51
C PHE A 53 8.46 -17.40 -3.36
N TYR A 54 8.10 -16.54 -4.31
CA TYR A 54 6.83 -15.80 -4.23
C TYR A 54 5.60 -16.71 -4.35
N GLU A 55 5.68 -17.80 -5.13
CA GLU A 55 4.61 -18.80 -5.21
C GLU A 55 4.49 -19.65 -3.94
N LYS A 56 5.59 -20.22 -3.46
CA LYS A 56 5.55 -21.23 -2.40
C LYS A 56 5.74 -20.67 -1.00
N VAL A 57 6.57 -19.65 -0.83
CA VAL A 57 6.85 -19.07 0.49
C VAL A 57 5.85 -17.96 0.82
N VAL A 58 5.67 -17.00 -0.09
CA VAL A 58 4.70 -15.90 0.12
C VAL A 58 3.27 -16.36 -0.17
N GLY A 59 3.09 -17.32 -1.08
CA GLY A 59 1.79 -17.88 -1.43
C GLY A 59 1.02 -17.05 -2.45
N LEU A 60 1.72 -16.31 -3.33
CA LEU A 60 1.08 -15.48 -4.34
C LEU A 60 0.65 -16.32 -5.56
N GLU A 61 -0.48 -15.94 -6.12
CA GLU A 61 -1.01 -16.51 -7.37
C GLU A 61 -0.36 -15.84 -8.58
N ARG A 62 0.24 -16.65 -9.48
CA ARG A 62 0.73 -16.15 -10.76
C ARG A 62 -0.42 -15.75 -11.66
N ILE A 63 -0.29 -14.59 -12.32
CA ILE A 63 -1.25 -14.09 -13.30
C ILE A 63 -0.56 -13.92 -14.66
N PRO A 64 -1.33 -13.84 -15.76
CA PRO A 64 -0.76 -13.63 -17.09
C PRO A 64 0.03 -12.34 -17.19
N ASP A 65 1.27 -12.43 -17.71
CA ASP A 65 2.04 -11.25 -18.09
C ASP A 65 1.89 -10.97 -19.59
N PRO A 66 1.80 -9.70 -20.00
CA PRO A 66 1.58 -9.36 -21.41
C PRO A 66 2.86 -9.39 -22.25
N PHE A 67 4.07 -9.35 -21.64
CA PHE A 67 5.33 -9.25 -22.37
C PHE A 67 5.74 -10.58 -23.01
N LYS A 68 5.51 -11.72 -22.33
CA LYS A 68 5.84 -13.06 -22.82
C LYS A 68 7.29 -13.24 -23.26
N ASP A 69 8.19 -12.48 -22.64
CA ASP A 69 9.63 -12.42 -22.98
C ASP A 69 10.50 -13.35 -22.13
N GLY A 70 9.89 -14.04 -21.16
CA GLY A 70 10.60 -14.91 -20.22
C GLY A 70 11.37 -14.19 -19.14
N LEU A 71 11.31 -12.88 -19.08
CA LEU A 71 11.97 -12.03 -18.07
C LEU A 71 11.00 -11.46 -17.04
N HIS A 72 9.71 -11.40 -17.36
CA HIS A 72 8.66 -10.85 -16.52
C HIS A 72 7.74 -11.95 -16.01
N ILE A 73 7.49 -11.98 -14.71
CA ILE A 73 6.48 -12.85 -14.08
C ILE A 73 5.64 -11.98 -13.14
N TRP A 74 4.34 -12.06 -13.29
CA TRP A 74 3.39 -11.24 -12.55
C TRP A 74 2.60 -12.08 -11.54
N PHE A 75 2.37 -11.50 -10.38
CA PHE A 75 1.60 -12.10 -9.29
C PHE A 75 0.47 -11.18 -8.84
N ARG A 76 -0.64 -11.76 -8.43
CA ARG A 76 -1.68 -11.07 -7.70
C ARG A 76 -1.21 -10.86 -6.27
N SER A 77 -1.09 -9.61 -5.82
CA SER A 77 -0.68 -9.26 -4.46
C SER A 77 -1.81 -8.65 -3.62
N GLY A 78 -2.97 -8.42 -4.23
CA GLY A 78 -4.17 -7.87 -3.60
C GLY A 78 -5.35 -7.89 -4.55
N ALA A 79 -6.48 -7.31 -4.16
CA ALA A 79 -7.69 -7.28 -5.00
C ALA A 79 -7.46 -6.56 -6.34
N HIS A 80 -6.64 -5.50 -6.31
CA HIS A 80 -6.31 -4.66 -7.48
C HIS A 80 -4.81 -4.36 -7.59
N GLN A 81 -3.98 -5.04 -6.80
CA GLN A 81 -2.54 -4.84 -6.77
C GLN A 81 -1.79 -6.04 -7.33
N GLN A 82 -0.64 -5.80 -7.91
CA GLN A 82 0.23 -6.81 -8.49
C GLN A 82 1.65 -6.68 -7.92
N LEU A 83 2.36 -7.81 -7.93
CA LEU A 83 3.81 -7.85 -7.78
C LEU A 83 4.41 -8.32 -9.10
N HIS A 84 5.32 -7.52 -9.66
CA HIS A 84 6.07 -7.90 -10.85
C HIS A 84 7.48 -8.35 -10.43
N VAL A 85 7.85 -9.56 -10.80
CA VAL A 85 9.21 -10.09 -10.63
C VAL A 85 9.90 -10.05 -11.98
N VAL A 86 10.96 -9.25 -12.09
CA VAL A 86 11.69 -9.01 -13.33
C VAL A 86 13.10 -9.56 -13.19
N GLY A 87 13.47 -10.46 -14.10
CA GLY A 87 14.81 -11.04 -14.16
C GLY A 87 15.83 -10.12 -14.82
N GLY A 88 17.12 -10.39 -14.58
CA GLY A 88 18.24 -9.71 -15.26
C GLY A 88 19.10 -8.83 -14.36
N ALA A 89 18.84 -8.79 -13.04
CA ALA A 89 19.75 -8.13 -12.12
C ALA A 89 21.13 -8.83 -12.10
N THR A 90 22.20 -8.04 -12.12
CA THR A 90 23.57 -8.54 -12.08
C THR A 90 24.15 -8.59 -10.67
N GLU A 91 23.58 -7.79 -9.76
CA GLU A 91 24.03 -7.67 -8.38
C GLU A 91 22.81 -7.66 -7.44
N THR A 92 23.00 -8.13 -6.20
CA THR A 92 22.04 -7.92 -5.11
C THR A 92 22.28 -6.57 -4.49
N ALA A 93 21.27 -5.71 -4.47
CA ALA A 93 21.29 -4.50 -3.68
C ALA A 93 21.08 -4.85 -2.20
N ARG A 94 21.76 -4.11 -1.31
CA ARG A 94 21.44 -4.15 0.12
C ARG A 94 20.19 -3.29 0.35
N HIS A 95 19.09 -3.93 0.71
CA HIS A 95 17.86 -3.23 1.03
C HIS A 95 17.76 -2.96 2.54
N ASP A 96 17.34 -1.76 2.90
CA ASP A 96 17.01 -1.43 4.28
C ASP A 96 15.65 -2.02 4.64
N ILE A 97 15.49 -2.49 5.90
CA ILE A 97 14.24 -3.06 6.37
C ILE A 97 13.10 -2.02 6.39
N ASP A 98 13.41 -0.73 6.47
CA ASP A 98 12.44 0.35 6.36
C ASP A 98 11.82 0.45 4.95
N VAL A 99 12.45 -0.17 3.94
CA VAL A 99 11.95 -0.29 2.57
C VAL A 99 11.48 -1.72 2.33
N HIS A 100 10.21 -1.99 2.51
CA HIS A 100 9.63 -3.33 2.40
C HIS A 100 8.26 -3.32 1.71
N SER A 101 7.87 -4.48 1.19
CA SER A 101 6.50 -4.77 0.78
C SER A 101 5.78 -5.46 1.93
N ALA A 102 4.58 -5.00 2.29
CA ALA A 102 3.80 -5.59 3.36
C ALA A 102 2.62 -6.40 2.83
N PHE A 103 2.46 -7.62 3.35
CA PHE A 103 1.33 -8.50 3.07
C PHE A 103 0.56 -8.78 4.35
N ARG A 104 -0.77 -8.80 4.23
CA ARG A 104 -1.66 -9.14 5.33
C ARG A 104 -2.12 -10.59 5.22
N VAL A 105 -2.15 -11.29 6.37
CA VAL A 105 -2.64 -12.65 6.48
C VAL A 105 -3.75 -12.77 7.53
N ALA A 106 -4.63 -13.75 7.36
CA ALA A 106 -5.70 -14.02 8.32
C ALA A 106 -5.16 -14.50 9.67
N SER A 107 -4.06 -15.27 9.67
CA SER A 107 -3.43 -15.83 10.85
C SER A 107 -1.91 -15.72 10.74
N LEU A 108 -1.30 -14.83 11.50
CA LEU A 108 0.16 -14.72 11.57
C LEU A 108 0.82 -15.98 12.15
N PRO A 109 0.28 -16.65 13.20
CA PRO A 109 0.86 -17.90 13.71
C PRO A 109 0.89 -19.03 12.66
N ASP A 110 -0.17 -19.15 11.84
CA ASP A 110 -0.20 -20.20 10.80
C ASP A 110 0.81 -19.89 9.70
N PHE A 111 0.95 -18.63 9.33
CA PHE A 111 1.96 -18.20 8.36
C PHE A 111 3.39 -18.40 8.89
N MET A 112 3.65 -18.14 10.16
CA MET A 112 4.93 -18.45 10.81
C MET A 112 5.25 -19.95 10.79
N THR A 113 4.24 -20.80 11.06
CA THR A 113 4.38 -22.26 10.96
C THR A 113 4.74 -22.67 9.53
N HIS A 114 4.11 -22.07 8.52
CA HIS A 114 4.46 -22.29 7.12
C HIS A 114 5.92 -21.89 6.81
N LEU A 115 6.38 -20.70 7.27
CA LEU A 115 7.76 -20.30 7.10
C LEU A 115 8.77 -21.25 7.78
N ASP A 116 8.44 -21.75 8.99
CA ASP A 116 9.26 -22.72 9.69
C ASP A 116 9.35 -24.04 8.90
N GLN A 117 8.26 -24.52 8.29
CA GLN A 117 8.23 -25.70 7.39
C GLN A 117 9.06 -25.49 6.13
N MET A 118 9.01 -24.28 5.57
CA MET A 118 9.79 -23.87 4.39
C MET A 118 11.25 -23.51 4.74
N GLN A 119 11.64 -23.63 6.01
CA GLN A 119 12.97 -23.28 6.53
C GLN A 119 13.39 -21.83 6.22
N VAL A 120 12.42 -20.92 6.13
CA VAL A 120 12.66 -19.47 5.92
C VAL A 120 12.85 -18.81 7.26
N LYS A 121 13.97 -18.14 7.42
CA LYS A 121 14.26 -17.36 8.63
C LYS A 121 13.51 -16.04 8.61
N TYR A 122 12.83 -15.73 9.71
CA TYR A 122 12.14 -14.47 9.93
C TYR A 122 12.47 -13.87 11.29
N ARG A 123 12.24 -12.59 11.45
CA ARG A 123 12.55 -11.83 12.67
C ARG A 123 11.56 -10.70 12.89
N ASN A 124 11.60 -10.08 14.07
CA ASN A 124 10.95 -8.81 14.30
C ASN A 124 11.74 -7.65 13.65
N PHE A 125 11.18 -6.45 13.63
CA PHE A 125 11.81 -5.27 13.03
C PHE A 125 13.20 -4.99 13.63
N LYS A 126 13.36 -5.05 14.97
CA LYS A 126 14.62 -4.78 15.68
C LYS A 126 15.67 -5.88 15.47
N GLY A 127 15.29 -7.09 15.12
CA GLY A 127 16.20 -8.23 14.98
C GLY A 127 16.54 -8.93 16.28
N ASP A 128 15.88 -8.63 17.39
CA ASP A 128 16.10 -9.20 18.72
C ASP A 128 15.03 -10.24 19.12
N GLY A 129 14.10 -10.55 18.23
CA GLY A 129 13.04 -11.53 18.44
C GLY A 129 12.31 -11.93 17.16
N LYS A 130 11.27 -12.74 17.27
CA LYS A 130 10.51 -13.23 16.11
C LYS A 130 9.39 -12.28 15.68
N ILE A 131 8.68 -11.61 16.62
CA ILE A 131 7.48 -10.82 16.36
C ILE A 131 7.66 -9.40 16.87
N SER A 132 7.25 -8.41 16.07
CA SER A 132 6.99 -7.04 16.52
C SER A 132 5.50 -6.89 16.83
N ALA A 133 5.17 -6.08 17.84
CA ALA A 133 3.82 -5.59 18.07
C ALA A 133 3.81 -4.07 17.82
N ARG A 134 2.89 -3.62 16.95
CA ARG A 134 2.63 -2.20 16.72
C ARG A 134 1.81 -1.60 17.86
N PRO A 135 1.84 -0.28 18.08
CA PRO A 135 1.03 0.37 19.14
C PRO A 135 -0.49 0.16 19.00
N ASP A 136 -0.98 -0.10 17.78
CA ASP A 136 -2.38 -0.42 17.47
C ASP A 136 -2.74 -1.91 17.69
N GLY A 137 -1.76 -2.72 18.15
CA GLY A 137 -1.94 -4.14 18.47
C GLY A 137 -1.68 -5.08 17.30
N VAL A 138 -1.43 -4.59 16.11
CA VAL A 138 -1.05 -5.42 14.95
C VAL A 138 0.29 -6.07 15.20
N ARG A 139 0.37 -7.38 14.94
CA ARG A 139 1.61 -8.16 15.03
C ARG A 139 2.19 -8.34 13.64
N GLN A 140 3.53 -8.31 13.55
CA GLN A 140 4.24 -8.37 12.29
C GLN A 140 5.58 -9.08 12.40
N ILE A 141 5.98 -9.71 11.30
CA ILE A 141 7.27 -10.37 11.11
C ILE A 141 7.92 -9.88 9.82
N TYR A 142 9.24 -10.06 9.72
CA TYR A 142 10.03 -9.64 8.56
C TYR A 142 10.95 -10.76 8.11
N PHE A 143 11.04 -10.95 6.80
CA PHE A 143 11.98 -11.85 6.15
C PHE A 143 12.40 -11.28 4.79
N GLN A 144 13.37 -11.92 4.14
CA GLN A 144 13.88 -11.47 2.85
C GLN A 144 13.62 -12.51 1.76
N ASP A 145 13.39 -12.00 0.56
CA ASP A 145 13.40 -12.80 -0.65
C ASP A 145 14.84 -13.23 -1.03
N PRO A 146 15.06 -14.04 -2.08
CA PRO A 146 16.38 -14.50 -2.50
C PRO A 146 17.35 -13.39 -2.91
N ASP A 147 16.86 -12.22 -3.28
CA ASP A 147 17.65 -11.04 -3.68
C ASP A 147 17.79 -10.00 -2.57
N GLY A 148 17.21 -10.25 -1.39
CA GLY A 148 17.36 -9.42 -0.20
C GLY A 148 16.28 -8.35 -0.05
N TYR A 149 15.22 -8.35 -0.88
CA TYR A 149 14.06 -7.47 -0.67
C TYR A 149 13.34 -7.86 0.61
N TRP A 150 13.06 -6.86 1.44
CA TRP A 150 12.33 -7.07 2.68
C TRP A 150 10.84 -7.25 2.45
N ILE A 151 10.28 -8.22 3.15
CA ILE A 151 8.86 -8.53 3.19
C ILE A 151 8.41 -8.47 4.63
N GLU A 152 7.38 -7.66 4.89
CA GLU A 152 6.61 -7.69 6.12
C GLU A 152 5.39 -8.60 5.92
N VAL A 153 5.06 -9.40 6.93
CA VAL A 153 3.74 -10.04 7.01
C VAL A 153 3.12 -9.69 8.35
N ASN A 154 1.85 -9.26 8.31
CA ASN A 154 1.11 -8.80 9.47
C ASN A 154 -0.31 -9.36 9.54
N ASP A 155 -0.96 -9.22 10.70
CA ASP A 155 -2.32 -9.67 10.98
C ASP A 155 -3.34 -8.52 11.09
N ASP A 156 -3.08 -7.41 10.39
CA ASP A 156 -3.99 -6.26 10.32
C ASP A 156 -5.39 -6.66 9.82
N LYS A 157 -6.43 -5.98 10.29
CA LYS A 157 -7.83 -6.36 10.05
C LYS A 157 -8.69 -5.27 9.40
N TYR A 158 -8.07 -4.22 8.86
CA TYR A 158 -8.85 -3.20 8.13
C TYR A 158 -9.28 -3.65 6.74
#